data_357288a86a2b6a257834b2032a5a57c1
#
_entry.id   357288a86a2b6a257834b2032a5a57c1
#
_cell.length_a   1.000
_cell.length_b   1.000
_cell.length_c   1.000
_cell.angle_alpha   90.00
_cell.angle_beta   90.00
_cell.angle_gamma   90.00
#
_symmetry.space_group_name_H-M   'P 1'
#
loop_
_entity.id
_entity.type
_entity.pdbx_description
1 polymer ?
#
loop_
_entity_poly.entity_id
_entity_poly.type
_entity_poly.pdbx_seq_one_letter_code
_entity_poly.pdbx_strand_id
1 'polypeptide(L)'
;MQINWLILDFKEINNFNLYQLLKLRSKVFVVEQNCVYQDLDDKDQKAKHIIGVFDNQVIACSRVLFEEGYYLIGRIIVEKKYRRKKIG
;
A
#
# COMPACT_ATOMS: atom_id res chain seq x y z
N MET A 1 16.89 4.36 -10.33
CA MET A 1 16.25 3.90 -9.09
C MET A 1 15.60 2.55 -9.34
N GLN A 2 15.97 1.56 -8.58
CA GLN A 2 15.39 0.24 -8.72
C GLN A 2 14.47 -0.08 -7.56
N ILE A 3 13.22 -0.38 -7.89
CA ILE A 3 12.21 -0.72 -6.90
C ILE A 3 11.97 -2.22 -6.94
N ASN A 4 11.98 -2.84 -5.78
CA ASN A 4 11.65 -4.26 -5.66
C ASN A 4 10.13 -4.37 -5.44
N TRP A 5 9.43 -4.93 -6.41
CA TRP A 5 7.98 -5.11 -6.34
C TRP A 5 7.61 -6.47 -5.80
N LEU A 6 6.78 -6.49 -4.78
CA LEU A 6 6.32 -7.72 -4.13
C LEU A 6 4.80 -7.82 -4.26
N ILE A 7 4.32 -9.04 -4.51
CA ILE A 7 2.88 -9.31 -4.52
C ILE A 7 2.65 -10.38 -3.45
N LEU A 8 2.00 -10.00 -2.35
CA LEU A 8 1.93 -10.83 -1.15
C LEU A 8 0.52 -10.92 -0.60
N ASP A 9 0.19 -12.08 -0.03
CA ASP A 9 -0.96 -12.18 0.86
C ASP A 9 -0.62 -11.49 2.17
N PHE A 10 -1.64 -11.07 2.91
CA PHE A 10 -1.42 -10.34 4.16
C PHE A 10 -0.45 -11.06 5.09
N LYS A 11 -0.65 -12.35 5.28
CA LYS A 11 0.17 -13.13 6.21
C LYS A 11 1.62 -13.32 5.76
N GLU A 12 1.90 -13.05 4.49
CA GLU A 12 3.25 -13.15 3.95
C GLU A 12 4.06 -11.87 4.15
N ILE A 13 3.39 -10.78 4.55
CA ILE A 13 4.06 -9.50 4.76
C ILE A 13 4.75 -9.54 6.12
N ASN A 14 6.08 -9.32 6.16
CA ASN A 14 6.76 -9.30 7.44
C ASN A 14 6.38 -8.05 8.23
N ASN A 15 6.63 -8.09 9.54
CA ASN A 15 6.20 -7.02 10.44
C ASN A 15 6.72 -5.65 10.04
N PHE A 16 7.96 -5.58 9.60
CA PHE A 16 8.58 -4.31 9.22
C PHE A 16 7.88 -3.70 8.02
N ASN A 17 7.69 -4.50 6.98
CA ASN A 17 7.02 -4.02 5.76
C ASN A 17 5.56 -3.71 6.01
N LEU A 18 4.89 -4.49 6.84
CA LEU A 18 3.49 -4.23 7.18
C LEU A 18 3.35 -2.88 7.88
N TYR A 19 4.21 -2.62 8.86
CA TYR A 19 4.17 -1.33 9.55
C TYR A 19 4.41 -0.17 8.59
N GLN A 20 5.41 -0.31 7.72
CA GLN A 20 5.72 0.72 6.72
C GLN A 20 4.57 0.93 5.75
N LEU A 21 3.92 -0.15 5.33
CA LEU A 21 2.77 -0.09 4.43
C LEU A 21 1.62 0.70 5.06
N LEU A 22 1.26 0.37 6.29
CA LEU A 22 0.15 1.03 6.98
C LEU A 22 0.47 2.49 7.30
N LYS A 23 1.72 2.75 7.65
CA LYS A 23 2.19 4.11 7.90
C LYS A 23 2.08 4.96 6.64
N LEU A 24 2.49 4.42 5.49
CA LEU A 24 2.38 5.13 4.22
C LEU A 24 0.93 5.41 3.86
N ARG A 25 0.04 4.45 4.04
CA ARG A 25 -1.38 4.63 3.76
C ARG A 25 -1.98 5.73 4.63
N SER A 26 -1.65 5.72 5.92
CA SER A 26 -2.13 6.75 6.83
C SER A 26 -1.61 8.14 6.44
N LYS A 27 -0.34 8.21 6.09
CA LYS A 27 0.28 9.48 5.69
C LYS A 27 -0.40 10.07 4.47
N VAL A 28 -0.71 9.26 3.46
CA VAL A 28 -1.30 9.76 2.21
C VAL A 28 -2.80 9.99 2.34
N PHE A 29 -3.55 9.01 2.82
CA PHE A 29 -5.01 9.10 2.79
C PHE A 29 -5.59 9.93 3.93
N VAL A 30 -4.95 9.96 5.07
CA VAL A 30 -5.47 10.71 6.21
C VAL A 30 -4.80 12.06 6.35
N VAL A 31 -3.46 12.06 6.39
CA VAL A 31 -2.72 13.31 6.66
C VAL A 31 -2.65 14.23 5.44
N GLU A 32 -2.15 13.75 4.30
CA GLU A 32 -2.01 14.60 3.12
C GLU A 32 -3.35 15.07 2.58
N GLN A 33 -4.35 14.19 2.57
CA GLN A 33 -5.66 14.54 2.06
C GLN A 33 -6.54 15.24 3.08
N ASN A 34 -6.03 15.39 4.31
CA ASN A 34 -6.77 16.04 5.39
C ASN A 34 -8.17 15.44 5.55
N CYS A 35 -8.24 14.12 5.49
CA CYS A 35 -9.51 13.40 5.54
C CYS A 35 -9.51 12.47 6.75
N VAL A 36 -10.33 12.77 7.74
CA VAL A 36 -10.38 11.98 8.96
C VAL A 36 -11.28 10.78 8.72
N TYR A 37 -10.67 9.62 8.53
CA TYR A 37 -11.41 8.38 8.38
C TYR A 37 -10.53 7.21 8.82
N GLN A 38 -11.15 6.07 9.01
CA GLN A 38 -10.42 4.88 9.44
C GLN A 38 -9.94 4.10 8.22
N ASP A 39 -8.63 4.18 7.93
CA ASP A 39 -8.04 3.48 6.80
C ASP A 39 -8.06 1.96 6.96
N LEU A 40 -7.91 1.48 8.18
CA LEU A 40 -7.92 0.04 8.46
C LEU A 40 -9.38 -0.44 8.50
N ASP A 41 -9.78 -1.19 7.49
CA ASP A 41 -11.19 -1.54 7.25
C ASP A 41 -11.48 -3.04 7.40
N ASP A 42 -10.55 -3.78 8.00
CA ASP A 42 -10.64 -5.23 8.20
C ASP A 42 -10.66 -6.03 6.91
N LYS A 43 -10.29 -5.42 5.79
CA LYS A 43 -10.24 -6.13 4.51
C LYS A 43 -8.83 -6.47 4.08
N ASP A 44 -7.83 -5.94 4.76
CA ASP A 44 -6.42 -6.19 4.38
C ASP A 44 -6.04 -7.66 4.52
N GLN A 45 -6.64 -8.35 5.49
CA GLN A 45 -6.27 -9.73 5.78
C GLN A 45 -6.63 -10.69 4.63
N LYS A 46 -7.58 -10.32 3.79
CA LYS A 46 -8.01 -11.15 2.68
C LYS A 46 -7.63 -10.59 1.31
N ALA A 47 -6.86 -9.53 1.30
CA ALA A 47 -6.45 -8.86 0.07
C ALA A 47 -5.09 -9.35 -0.40
N LYS A 48 -4.82 -9.18 -1.70
CA LYS A 48 -3.46 -9.23 -2.21
C LYS A 48 -2.86 -7.84 -2.09
N HIS A 49 -1.61 -7.77 -1.67
CA HIS A 49 -0.92 -6.51 -1.51
C HIS A 49 0.24 -6.42 -2.47
N ILE A 50 0.27 -5.36 -3.25
CA ILE A 50 1.37 -5.05 -4.15
C ILE A 50 2.18 -3.97 -3.47
N ILE A 51 3.44 -4.26 -3.20
CA ILE A 51 4.30 -3.39 -2.40
C ILE A 51 5.56 -3.08 -3.17
N GLY A 52 5.88 -1.79 -3.28
CA GLY A 52 7.13 -1.36 -3.87
C GLY A 52 8.11 -0.96 -2.79
N VAL A 53 9.25 -1.64 -2.73
CA VAL A 53 10.27 -1.42 -1.70
C VAL A 53 11.51 -0.81 -2.33
N PHE A 54 11.98 0.27 -1.77
CA PHE A 54 13.21 0.91 -2.17
C PHE A 54 13.97 1.32 -0.92
N ASP A 55 15.26 0.97 -0.87
CA ASP A 55 16.11 1.30 0.27
C ASP A 55 15.49 0.83 1.59
N ASN A 56 15.00 -0.41 1.59
CA ASN A 56 14.37 -1.06 2.74
C ASN A 56 13.10 -0.36 3.25
N GLN A 57 12.49 0.49 2.43
CA GLN A 57 11.27 1.19 2.82
C GLN A 57 10.18 0.95 1.79
N VAL A 58 8.94 0.83 2.28
CA VAL A 58 7.78 0.75 1.39
C VAL A 58 7.47 2.16 0.89
N ILE A 59 7.63 2.37 -0.41
CA ILE A 59 7.42 3.68 -1.03
C ILE A 59 6.20 3.72 -1.94
N ALA A 60 5.64 2.57 -2.24
CA ALA A 60 4.45 2.48 -3.08
C ALA A 60 3.66 1.24 -2.71
N CYS A 61 2.36 1.28 -2.91
CA CYS A 61 1.54 0.11 -2.66
C CYS A 61 0.22 0.18 -3.41
N SER A 62 -0.45 -0.96 -3.44
CA SER A 62 -1.80 -1.10 -3.93
C SER A 62 -2.43 -2.31 -3.25
N ARG A 63 -3.74 -2.36 -3.21
CA ARG A 63 -4.48 -3.47 -2.61
C ARG A 63 -5.47 -4.00 -3.63
N VAL A 64 -5.53 -5.32 -3.77
CA VAL A 64 -6.49 -5.97 -4.66
C VAL A 64 -7.40 -6.87 -3.83
N LEU A 65 -8.69 -6.59 -3.88
CA LEU A 65 -9.72 -7.40 -3.21
C LEU A 65 -10.55 -8.12 -4.26
N PHE A 66 -11.02 -9.31 -3.92
CA PHE A 66 -11.99 -10.01 -4.75
C PHE A 66 -13.29 -10.09 -3.95
N GLU A 67 -14.29 -9.34 -4.39
CA GLU A 67 -15.58 -9.28 -3.72
C GLU A 67 -16.72 -9.35 -4.75
N GLU A 68 -17.74 -10.14 -4.42
CA GLU A 68 -18.96 -10.21 -5.25
C GLU A 68 -18.67 -10.49 -6.74
N GLY A 69 -17.66 -11.31 -7.00
CA GLY A 69 -17.30 -11.67 -8.38
C GLY A 69 -16.43 -10.67 -9.11
N TYR A 70 -15.98 -9.62 -8.43
CA TYR A 70 -15.15 -8.58 -9.05
C TYR A 70 -13.84 -8.42 -8.32
N TYR A 71 -12.80 -8.01 -9.08
CA TYR A 71 -11.55 -7.56 -8.49
C TYR A 71 -11.64 -6.06 -8.29
N LEU A 72 -11.37 -5.64 -7.05
CA LEU A 72 -11.38 -4.22 -6.69
C LEU A 72 -9.96 -3.79 -6.36
N ILE A 73 -9.44 -2.84 -7.13
CA ILE A 73 -8.10 -2.31 -6.92
C ILE A 73 -8.23 -0.98 -6.21
N GLY A 74 -7.56 -0.85 -5.07
CA GLY A 74 -7.64 0.36 -4.28
C GLY A 74 -6.37 0.63 -3.50
N ARG A 75 -6.41 1.67 -2.67
CA ARG A 75 -5.28 2.08 -1.85
C ARG A 75 -4.01 2.22 -2.68
N ILE A 76 -4.12 2.79 -3.90
CA ILE A 76 -2.98 2.98 -4.80
C ILE A 76 -2.23 4.22 -4.33
N ILE A 77 -0.98 4.03 -3.92
CA ILE A 77 -0.18 5.10 -3.32
C ILE A 77 1.24 5.06 -3.85
N VAL A 78 1.80 6.27 -4.05
CA VAL A 78 3.24 6.45 -4.19
C VAL A 78 3.63 7.52 -3.17
N GLU A 79 4.69 7.25 -2.40
CA GLU A 79 5.20 8.19 -1.41
C GLU A 79 5.54 9.51 -2.10
N LYS A 80 5.18 10.64 -1.47
CA LYS A 80 5.22 11.95 -2.12
C LYS A 80 6.56 12.28 -2.78
N LYS A 81 7.66 12.00 -2.10
CA LYS A 81 8.98 12.38 -2.65
C LYS A 81 9.41 11.53 -3.85
N TYR A 82 8.68 10.45 -4.16
CA TYR A 82 8.98 9.59 -5.31
C TYR A 82 7.99 9.77 -6.45
N ARG A 83 6.99 10.60 -6.30
CA ARG A 83 5.96 10.78 -7.28
C ARG A 83 6.51 11.41 -8.52
N ARG A 84 6.83 11.60 -9.29
CA ARG A 84 7.38 12.19 -10.51
C ARG A 84 8.65 11.49 -10.96
N LYS A 85 8.91 10.31 -10.40
CA LYS A 85 10.07 9.52 -10.81
C LYS A 85 9.66 8.33 -11.64
N LYS A 86 8.48 8.41 -12.26
CA LYS A 86 7.95 7.42 -13.21
C LYS A 86 7.84 6.02 -12.60
N ILE A 87 7.42 5.92 -11.38
CA ILE A 87 7.24 4.64 -10.71
C ILE A 87 5.77 4.26 -10.55
N GLY A 88 4.89 5.18 -10.82
CA GLY A 88 3.48 4.92 -10.76
C GLY A 88 2.97 4.38 -12.07
#